data_bf2e1a8ed88bab037a776c474590561e
#
_entry.id   bf2e1a8ed88bab037a776c474590561e
#
_cell.length_a   1.000
_cell.length_b   1.000
_cell.length_c   1.000
_cell.angle_alpha   90.00
_cell.angle_beta   90.00
_cell.angle_gamma   90.00
#
_symmetry.space_group_name_H-M   'P 1'
#
loop_
_entity.id
_entity.type
_entity.pdbx_description
1 polymer ?
#
loop_
_entity_poly.entity_id
_entity_poly.type
_entity_poly.pdbx_seq_one_letter_code
_entity_poly.pdbx_strand_id
1 'polypeptide(L)'
;MSIQLIRYFPVAQEQRLCLACGRPRVLSPASPAEKLQAALERIGWVILNLQATSSQSSLLKDYSLPNSSWSKDMMDEFEKFMEMCEDETWRRIPSHRYLEKNISEWTGKALQEEEEGEKKQETRFFCRNIDGEGLGFEYVMFFNPSEKRVVCLFQPGAYLESYAGLVHGGCIATILDNSFTACVISLVGRGFVVNLNVNYKSPIWLGSMVVVDTRMDKMEGRKMFLSGQVRSKDGQTLHADATALLILRDSKKSFP
;
A
#
# COMPACT_ATOMS: atom_id res chain seq x y z
N MET A 1 15.53 6.90 -23.10
CA MET A 1 16.20 8.17 -22.84
C MET A 1 15.51 9.25 -23.64
N SER A 2 14.71 10.05 -23.00
CA SER A 2 14.17 11.30 -23.59
C SER A 2 13.90 12.28 -22.45
N ILE A 3 14.83 13.19 -22.28
CA ILE A 3 14.76 14.29 -21.34
C ILE A 3 13.87 15.35 -21.97
N GLN A 4 12.68 15.60 -21.42
CA GLN A 4 11.88 16.75 -21.78
C GLN A 4 12.38 17.97 -21.02
N LEU A 5 12.97 18.90 -21.77
CA LEU A 5 13.36 20.22 -21.34
C LEU A 5 12.11 21.04 -20.98
N ILE A 6 11.99 21.41 -19.71
CA ILE A 6 11.02 22.41 -19.25
C ILE A 6 11.48 23.77 -19.79
N ARG A 7 10.72 24.33 -20.73
CA ARG A 7 10.94 25.67 -21.24
C ARG A 7 10.55 26.68 -20.16
N TYR A 8 11.52 27.48 -19.75
CA TYR A 8 11.29 28.69 -18.99
C TYR A 8 10.52 29.68 -19.88
N PHE A 9 9.34 30.10 -19.48
CA PHE A 9 8.66 31.26 -20.04
C PHE A 9 9.21 32.52 -19.35
N PRO A 10 9.68 33.52 -20.10
CA PRO A 10 10.01 34.80 -19.51
C PRO A 10 8.72 35.51 -19.12
N VAL A 11 8.69 36.03 -17.89
CA VAL A 11 7.62 36.93 -17.43
C VAL A 11 7.62 38.17 -18.32
N ALA A 12 6.57 38.28 -19.15
CA ALA A 12 6.35 39.49 -19.93
C ALA A 12 6.09 40.67 -18.98
N GLN A 13 6.94 41.70 -19.03
CA GLN A 13 6.68 42.98 -18.38
C GLN A 13 5.46 43.62 -19.07
N GLU A 14 4.29 43.54 -18.43
CA GLU A 14 3.15 44.37 -18.82
C GLU A 14 3.46 45.86 -18.54
N GLN A 15 3.85 46.57 -19.57
CA GLN A 15 3.87 48.04 -19.57
C GLN A 15 2.43 48.55 -19.66
N ARG A 16 1.82 48.88 -18.53
CA ARG A 16 0.55 49.63 -18.53
C ARG A 16 0.85 51.10 -18.79
N LEU A 17 0.45 51.58 -19.97
CA LEU A 17 0.48 52.99 -20.33
C LEU A 17 -0.60 53.75 -19.53
N CYS A 18 -0.20 54.88 -18.91
CA CYS A 18 -1.13 55.81 -18.30
C CYS A 18 -1.74 56.67 -19.40
N LEU A 19 -3.05 56.53 -19.66
CA LEU A 19 -3.80 57.23 -20.72
C LEU A 19 -3.85 58.73 -20.59
N ALA A 20 -3.34 59.35 -19.49
CA ALA A 20 -3.46 60.79 -19.25
C ALA A 20 -2.21 61.62 -19.57
N CYS A 21 -1.01 61.07 -19.73
CA CYS A 21 0.20 61.89 -19.90
C CYS A 21 1.30 61.33 -20.81
N GLY A 22 1.14 60.17 -21.43
CA GLY A 22 2.05 59.65 -22.46
C GLY A 22 3.50 59.38 -22.02
N ARG A 23 3.81 59.39 -20.73
CA ARG A 23 5.17 59.11 -20.21
C ARG A 23 5.26 57.74 -19.57
N PRO A 24 6.34 56.98 -19.80
CA PRO A 24 6.54 55.69 -19.13
C PRO A 24 6.74 55.91 -17.62
N ARG A 25 5.97 55.20 -16.81
CA ARG A 25 6.14 55.20 -15.36
C ARG A 25 7.43 54.44 -15.02
N VAL A 26 8.43 55.15 -14.53
CA VAL A 26 9.62 54.52 -13.94
C VAL A 26 9.17 53.96 -12.60
N LEU A 27 9.05 52.63 -12.51
CA LEU A 27 8.82 51.94 -11.24
C LEU A 27 10.05 52.14 -10.37
N SER A 28 9.90 52.73 -9.20
CA SER A 28 10.96 52.79 -8.21
C SER A 28 11.38 51.37 -7.83
N PRO A 29 12.67 51.11 -7.58
CA PRO A 29 13.13 49.77 -7.17
C PRO A 29 12.42 49.40 -5.86
N ALA A 30 11.89 48.17 -5.83
CA ALA A 30 11.20 47.63 -4.66
C ALA A 30 12.06 47.78 -3.39
N SER A 31 11.44 48.21 -2.31
CA SER A 31 12.09 48.41 -1.02
C SER A 31 12.68 47.10 -0.50
N PRO A 32 13.68 47.14 0.41
CA PRO A 32 14.23 45.93 1.02
C PRO A 32 13.15 45.06 1.72
N ALA A 33 12.10 45.69 2.26
CA ALA A 33 10.99 44.96 2.90
C ALA A 33 10.12 44.25 1.87
N GLU A 34 9.81 44.85 0.73
CA GLU A 34 9.04 44.19 -0.36
C GLU A 34 9.82 43.04 -0.99
N LYS A 35 11.14 43.16 -1.11
CA LYS A 35 11.99 42.06 -1.58
C LYS A 35 12.03 40.89 -0.60
N LEU A 36 12.09 41.19 0.70
CA LEU A 36 12.05 40.18 1.75
C LEU A 36 10.70 39.46 1.79
N GLN A 37 9.59 40.22 1.69
CA GLN A 37 8.24 39.68 1.65
C GLN A 37 8.05 38.75 0.44
N ALA A 38 8.47 39.15 -0.75
CA ALA A 38 8.41 38.32 -1.96
C ALA A 38 9.30 37.06 -1.86
N ALA A 39 10.43 37.12 -1.15
CA ALA A 39 11.27 35.99 -0.89
C ALA A 39 10.61 34.98 0.07
N LEU A 40 9.97 35.48 1.14
CA LEU A 40 9.22 34.64 2.11
C LEU A 40 8.01 33.95 1.44
N GLU A 41 7.28 34.64 0.58
CA GLU A 41 6.19 34.06 -0.19
C GLU A 41 6.67 32.94 -1.14
N ARG A 42 7.81 33.15 -1.82
CA ARG A 42 8.43 32.12 -2.66
C ARG A 42 8.87 30.90 -1.86
N ILE A 43 9.47 31.10 -0.69
CA ILE A 43 9.89 30.01 0.21
C ILE A 43 8.65 29.26 0.71
N GLY A 44 7.60 29.96 1.14
CA GLY A 44 6.33 29.36 1.55
C GLY A 44 5.69 28.53 0.44
N TRP A 45 5.69 29.04 -0.80
CA TRP A 45 5.18 28.30 -1.98
C TRP A 45 6.02 27.05 -2.29
N VAL A 46 7.35 27.14 -2.18
CA VAL A 46 8.25 25.97 -2.37
C VAL A 46 8.02 24.92 -1.28
N ILE A 47 7.89 25.32 -0.01
CA ILE A 47 7.62 24.39 1.10
C ILE A 47 6.26 23.70 0.91
N LEU A 48 5.20 24.44 0.55
CA LEU A 48 3.89 23.87 0.27
C LEU A 48 3.92 22.87 -0.89
N ASN A 49 4.64 23.18 -1.96
CA ASN A 49 4.78 22.26 -3.08
C ASN A 49 5.64 21.03 -2.75
N LEU A 50 6.68 21.18 -1.95
CA LEU A 50 7.47 20.04 -1.46
C LEU A 50 6.63 19.13 -0.56
N GLN A 51 5.78 19.68 0.31
CA GLN A 51 4.85 18.90 1.12
C GLN A 51 3.78 18.21 0.28
N ALA A 52 3.22 18.90 -0.73
CA ALA A 52 2.24 18.31 -1.64
C ALA A 52 2.84 17.18 -2.49
N THR A 53 4.07 17.33 -3.00
CA THR A 53 4.76 16.28 -3.77
C THR A 53 5.15 15.09 -2.89
N SER A 54 5.53 15.32 -1.62
CA SER A 54 5.84 14.22 -0.69
C SER A 54 4.58 13.43 -0.30
N SER A 55 3.44 14.10 -0.12
CA SER A 55 2.17 13.42 0.16
C SER A 55 1.65 12.64 -1.05
N GLN A 56 1.76 13.16 -2.26
CA GLN A 56 1.40 12.43 -3.49
C GLN A 56 2.33 11.23 -3.74
N SER A 57 3.63 11.35 -3.45
CA SER A 57 4.55 10.21 -3.60
C SER A 57 4.26 9.08 -2.63
N SER A 58 3.78 9.40 -1.41
CA SER A 58 3.37 8.39 -0.42
C SER A 58 2.07 7.66 -0.79
N LEU A 59 1.16 8.32 -1.51
CA LEU A 59 -0.06 7.71 -2.06
C LEU A 59 0.23 6.65 -3.12
N LEU A 60 1.32 6.80 -3.85
CA LEU A 60 1.71 5.93 -4.95
C LEU A 60 2.73 4.84 -4.56
N LYS A 61 3.34 4.94 -3.37
CA LYS A 61 4.37 3.99 -2.93
C LYS A 61 3.78 2.58 -2.80
N ASP A 62 4.40 1.62 -3.48
CA ASP A 62 4.16 0.19 -3.31
C ASP A 62 5.03 -0.33 -2.17
N TYR A 63 4.41 -0.68 -1.05
CA TYR A 63 5.07 -1.19 0.16
C TYR A 63 5.38 -2.69 0.10
N SER A 64 5.02 -3.37 -0.99
CA SER A 64 5.37 -4.78 -1.22
C SER A 64 6.64 -4.95 -2.06
N LEU A 65 7.45 -3.92 -2.15
CA LEU A 65 8.78 -3.93 -2.78
C LEU A 65 9.87 -3.95 -1.70
N PRO A 66 11.06 -4.52 -2.01
CA PRO A 66 12.20 -4.55 -1.11
C PRO A 66 12.56 -3.19 -0.52
N ASN A 67 12.91 -3.18 0.75
CA ASN A 67 13.43 -2.02 1.46
C ASN A 67 14.59 -2.42 2.39
N SER A 68 15.22 -1.44 3.03
CA SER A 68 16.42 -1.64 3.85
C SER A 68 16.22 -2.51 5.10
N SER A 69 14.98 -2.74 5.52
CA SER A 69 14.66 -3.54 6.70
C SER A 69 14.45 -5.03 6.40
N TRP A 70 14.33 -5.40 5.12
CA TRP A 70 14.12 -6.79 4.76
C TRP A 70 15.36 -7.64 5.03
N SER A 71 15.17 -8.75 5.71
CA SER A 71 16.22 -9.72 5.96
C SER A 71 16.69 -10.38 4.66
N LYS A 72 17.88 -10.98 4.70
CA LYS A 72 18.37 -11.78 3.56
C LYS A 72 17.38 -12.88 3.18
N ASP A 73 16.78 -13.55 4.16
CA ASP A 73 15.78 -14.59 3.93
C ASP A 73 14.55 -14.10 3.19
N MET A 74 14.08 -12.89 3.53
CA MET A 74 12.96 -12.24 2.86
C MET A 74 13.31 -11.88 1.41
N MET A 75 14.52 -11.38 1.18
CA MET A 75 15.03 -11.05 -0.16
C MET A 75 15.18 -12.29 -1.04
N ASP A 76 15.81 -13.35 -0.53
CA ASP A 76 16.03 -14.59 -1.28
C ASP A 76 14.70 -15.22 -1.74
N GLU A 77 13.67 -15.26 -0.85
CA GLU A 77 12.36 -15.80 -1.24
C GLU A 77 11.59 -14.85 -2.15
N PHE A 78 11.73 -13.53 -1.98
CA PHE A 78 11.14 -12.56 -2.89
C PHE A 78 11.68 -12.73 -4.32
N GLU A 79 12.98 -12.82 -4.51
CA GLU A 79 13.63 -13.02 -5.81
C GLU A 79 13.14 -14.32 -6.46
N LYS A 80 13.10 -15.42 -5.71
CA LYS A 80 12.58 -16.71 -6.17
C LYS A 80 11.13 -16.62 -6.68
N PHE A 81 10.24 -15.94 -5.94
CA PHE A 81 8.86 -15.76 -6.39
C PHE A 81 8.75 -14.79 -7.56
N MET A 82 9.63 -13.79 -7.68
CA MET A 82 9.69 -12.92 -8.85
C MET A 82 10.11 -13.68 -10.11
N GLU A 83 11.06 -14.60 -10.02
CA GLU A 83 11.40 -15.51 -11.14
C GLU A 83 10.18 -16.36 -11.56
N MET A 84 9.40 -16.87 -10.60
CA MET A 84 8.16 -17.62 -10.88
C MET A 84 7.05 -16.73 -11.49
N CYS A 85 7.17 -15.42 -11.43
CA CYS A 85 6.25 -14.50 -12.10
C CYS A 85 6.57 -14.30 -13.59
N GLU A 86 7.77 -14.69 -14.07
CA GLU A 86 8.18 -14.51 -15.47
C GLU A 86 7.38 -15.39 -16.43
N ASP A 87 6.91 -16.56 -16.00
CA ASP A 87 6.08 -17.48 -16.78
C ASP A 87 4.57 -17.24 -16.62
N GLU A 88 4.17 -16.15 -15.93
CA GLU A 88 2.80 -15.74 -15.63
C GLU A 88 1.99 -16.74 -14.78
N THR A 89 2.59 -17.81 -14.24
CA THR A 89 1.91 -18.74 -13.34
C THR A 89 1.64 -18.09 -11.97
N TRP A 90 2.52 -17.20 -11.54
CA TRP A 90 2.38 -16.36 -10.37
C TRP A 90 2.33 -14.88 -10.75
N ARG A 91 1.70 -14.07 -9.92
CA ARG A 91 1.78 -12.62 -10.03
C ARG A 91 1.94 -11.99 -8.65
N ARG A 92 2.85 -11.04 -8.54
CA ARG A 92 3.00 -10.23 -7.34
C ARG A 92 1.78 -9.32 -7.16
N ILE A 93 1.28 -9.21 -5.94
CA ILE A 93 0.19 -8.29 -5.58
C ILE A 93 0.80 -7.01 -5.02
N PRO A 94 0.66 -5.85 -5.68
CA PRO A 94 1.07 -4.56 -5.12
C PRO A 94 0.33 -4.25 -3.83
N SER A 95 0.98 -3.54 -2.91
CA SER A 95 0.38 -3.17 -1.62
C SER A 95 0.63 -1.72 -1.30
N HIS A 96 -0.44 -0.96 -1.16
CA HIS A 96 -0.42 0.48 -0.91
C HIS A 96 -0.97 0.80 0.48
N ARG A 97 -0.71 2.02 0.95
CA ARG A 97 -1.22 2.50 2.25
C ARG A 97 -2.75 2.67 2.27
N TYR A 98 -3.36 2.92 1.12
CA TYR A 98 -4.80 3.16 0.99
C TYR A 98 -5.49 1.95 0.38
N LEU A 99 -6.60 1.53 1.01
CA LEU A 99 -7.34 0.32 0.64
C LEU A 99 -7.89 0.38 -0.79
N GLU A 100 -8.41 1.54 -1.21
CA GLU A 100 -9.01 1.74 -2.53
C GLU A 100 -8.01 1.45 -3.65
N LYS A 101 -6.76 1.92 -3.48
CA LYS A 101 -5.70 1.64 -4.45
C LYS A 101 -5.33 0.16 -4.46
N ASN A 102 -5.26 -0.49 -3.31
CA ASN A 102 -5.03 -1.93 -3.24
C ASN A 102 -6.10 -2.71 -4.00
N ILE A 103 -7.37 -2.37 -3.80
CA ILE A 103 -8.48 -3.08 -4.47
C ILE A 103 -8.43 -2.86 -6.00
N SER A 104 -8.16 -1.65 -6.47
CA SER A 104 -8.07 -1.38 -7.91
C SER A 104 -6.93 -2.14 -8.58
N GLU A 105 -5.76 -2.20 -7.95
CA GLU A 105 -4.61 -2.97 -8.43
C GLU A 105 -4.87 -4.49 -8.39
N TRP A 106 -5.51 -5.00 -7.34
CA TRP A 106 -5.80 -6.43 -7.20
C TRP A 106 -6.86 -6.93 -8.18
N THR A 107 -7.83 -6.10 -8.50
CA THR A 107 -8.94 -6.48 -9.39
C THR A 107 -8.75 -6.03 -10.83
N GLY A 108 -7.82 -5.12 -11.09
CA GLY A 108 -7.69 -4.45 -12.40
C GLY A 108 -8.88 -3.55 -12.74
N LYS A 109 -9.75 -3.23 -11.77
CA LYS A 109 -10.94 -2.39 -11.96
C LYS A 109 -10.82 -1.14 -11.12
N ALA A 110 -10.95 0.02 -11.74
CA ALA A 110 -11.10 1.27 -10.98
C ALA A 110 -12.37 1.18 -10.12
N LEU A 111 -12.25 1.62 -8.87
CA LEU A 111 -13.44 1.83 -8.05
C LEU A 111 -14.23 2.96 -8.72
N GLN A 112 -15.53 2.74 -8.96
CA GLN A 112 -16.41 3.84 -9.36
C GLN A 112 -16.33 4.89 -8.24
N GLU A 113 -15.97 6.10 -8.61
CA GLU A 113 -16.00 7.25 -7.71
C GLU A 113 -17.45 7.41 -7.22
N GLU A 114 -17.68 7.07 -5.97
CA GLU A 114 -18.91 7.45 -5.29
C GLU A 114 -18.87 8.98 -5.15
N GLU A 115 -19.95 9.64 -5.55
CA GLU A 115 -20.10 11.07 -5.77
C GLU A 115 -19.31 11.97 -4.82
N GLU A 116 -18.61 12.96 -5.40
CA GLU A 116 -17.91 14.04 -4.69
C GLU A 116 -18.87 14.77 -3.73
N GLY A 117 -18.73 14.57 -2.44
CA GLY A 117 -19.54 15.30 -1.46
C GLY A 117 -18.94 15.43 -0.08
N GLU A 118 -18.19 14.47 0.40
CA GLU A 118 -17.59 14.52 1.72
C GLU A 118 -16.07 14.42 1.64
N LYS A 119 -15.36 15.27 2.40
CA LYS A 119 -13.90 15.14 2.60
C LYS A 119 -13.61 13.73 3.05
N LYS A 120 -13.14 12.86 2.15
CA LYS A 120 -12.70 11.51 2.51
C LYS A 120 -11.65 11.66 3.61
N GLN A 121 -11.99 11.19 4.80
CA GLN A 121 -11.03 11.06 5.87
C GLN A 121 -9.92 10.13 5.36
N GLU A 122 -8.65 10.56 5.41
CA GLU A 122 -7.51 9.75 5.00
C GLU A 122 -7.37 8.52 5.89
N THR A 123 -8.10 7.46 5.57
CA THR A 123 -7.98 6.19 6.28
C THR A 123 -6.85 5.36 5.67
N ARG A 124 -6.03 4.77 6.53
CA ARG A 124 -4.91 3.92 6.09
C ARG A 124 -5.29 2.44 6.15
N PHE A 125 -4.78 1.67 5.22
CA PHE A 125 -4.90 0.22 5.27
C PHE A 125 -4.23 -0.33 6.53
N PHE A 126 -4.92 -1.21 7.28
CA PHE A 126 -4.51 -1.63 8.62
C PHE A 126 -3.06 -2.18 8.64
N CYS A 127 -2.71 -3.05 7.71
CA CYS A 127 -1.35 -3.61 7.63
C CYS A 127 -0.30 -2.63 7.08
N ARG A 128 -0.67 -1.38 6.74
CA ARG A 128 0.23 -0.34 6.24
C ARG A 128 0.07 0.99 7.00
N ASN A 129 -0.44 0.94 8.22
CA ASN A 129 -0.70 2.13 9.03
C ASN A 129 0.51 2.61 9.84
N ILE A 130 1.54 1.78 10.00
CA ILE A 130 2.78 2.12 10.72
C ILE A 130 3.73 2.82 9.79
N ASP A 131 4.23 3.99 10.22
CA ASP A 131 5.29 4.71 9.53
C ASP A 131 6.67 4.17 9.97
N GLY A 132 7.56 3.99 9.00
CA GLY A 132 8.91 3.44 9.20
C GLY A 132 9.06 2.01 8.68
N GLU A 133 10.17 1.77 8.01
CA GLU A 133 10.52 0.44 7.49
C GLU A 133 10.95 -0.48 8.64
N GLY A 134 10.53 -1.73 8.59
CA GLY A 134 10.87 -2.74 9.59
C GLY A 134 10.16 -2.61 10.93
N LEU A 135 9.25 -1.65 11.11
CA LEU A 135 8.58 -1.46 12.39
C LEU A 135 7.26 -2.23 12.50
N GLY A 136 6.54 -2.42 11.40
CA GLY A 136 5.24 -3.04 11.36
C GLY A 136 5.19 -4.33 10.54
N PHE A 137 4.16 -4.41 9.71
CA PHE A 137 3.96 -5.55 8.80
C PHE A 137 4.81 -5.36 7.54
N GLU A 138 5.99 -5.99 7.47
CA GLU A 138 6.75 -6.11 6.24
C GLU A 138 6.29 -7.36 5.52
N TYR A 139 5.61 -7.20 4.38
CA TYR A 139 5.09 -8.35 3.63
C TYR A 139 4.95 -8.06 2.14
N VAL A 140 5.00 -9.15 1.37
CA VAL A 140 4.65 -9.19 -0.05
C VAL A 140 3.82 -10.43 -0.32
N MET A 141 2.85 -10.32 -1.21
CA MET A 141 1.96 -11.41 -1.59
C MET A 141 2.11 -11.77 -3.06
N PHE A 142 2.05 -13.06 -3.34
CA PHE A 142 2.07 -13.63 -4.67
C PHE A 142 0.83 -14.50 -4.86
N PHE A 143 0.15 -14.33 -5.98
CA PHE A 143 -1.09 -15.04 -6.30
C PHE A 143 -0.90 -15.99 -7.47
N ASN A 144 -1.33 -17.23 -7.31
CA ASN A 144 -1.45 -18.23 -8.37
C ASN A 144 -2.93 -18.49 -8.67
N PRO A 145 -3.45 -18.04 -9.83
CA PRO A 145 -4.85 -18.20 -10.17
C PRO A 145 -5.26 -19.66 -10.42
N SER A 146 -4.37 -20.48 -10.97
CA SER A 146 -4.67 -21.88 -11.28
C SER A 146 -4.80 -22.74 -10.01
N GLU A 147 -3.96 -22.47 -9.02
CA GLU A 147 -4.02 -23.14 -7.71
C GLU A 147 -5.02 -22.49 -6.74
N LYS A 148 -5.59 -21.32 -7.09
CA LYS A 148 -6.43 -20.49 -6.23
C LYS A 148 -5.75 -20.19 -4.90
N ARG A 149 -4.49 -19.81 -4.96
CA ARG A 149 -3.55 -19.77 -3.83
C ARG A 149 -2.85 -18.43 -3.75
N VAL A 150 -2.69 -17.94 -2.54
CA VAL A 150 -1.82 -16.80 -2.21
C VAL A 150 -0.72 -17.24 -1.29
N VAL A 151 0.51 -16.90 -1.62
CA VAL A 151 1.67 -17.01 -0.72
C VAL A 151 2.06 -15.61 -0.29
N CYS A 152 2.12 -15.38 1.03
CA CYS A 152 2.58 -14.15 1.63
C CYS A 152 3.90 -14.40 2.34
N LEU A 153 4.95 -13.70 1.92
CA LEU A 153 6.20 -13.61 2.67
C LEU A 153 6.00 -12.52 3.71
N PHE A 154 6.16 -12.85 4.98
CA PHE A 154 5.91 -11.95 6.09
C PHE A 154 7.09 -11.91 7.04
N GLN A 155 7.60 -10.70 7.30
CA GLN A 155 8.62 -10.41 8.30
C GLN A 155 8.02 -9.43 9.32
N PRO A 156 7.70 -9.89 10.55
CA PRO A 156 7.12 -9.04 11.58
C PRO A 156 8.15 -8.05 12.13
N GLY A 157 7.80 -6.78 12.14
CA GLY A 157 8.61 -5.71 12.69
C GLY A 157 8.48 -5.53 14.19
N ALA A 158 9.29 -4.62 14.74
CA ALA A 158 9.45 -4.42 16.18
C ALA A 158 8.14 -4.03 16.91
N TYR A 159 7.22 -3.32 16.25
CA TYR A 159 5.96 -2.87 16.88
C TYR A 159 4.88 -3.95 16.91
N LEU A 160 5.17 -5.15 16.43
CA LEU A 160 4.26 -6.29 16.47
C LEU A 160 4.57 -7.24 17.64
N GLU A 161 5.33 -6.76 18.62
CA GLU A 161 5.72 -7.53 19.80
C GLU A 161 4.54 -7.84 20.72
N SER A 162 4.55 -9.03 21.27
CA SER A 162 3.68 -9.45 22.36
C SER A 162 4.46 -9.55 23.68
N TYR A 163 5.49 -10.38 23.71
CA TYR A 163 6.29 -10.67 24.88
C TYR A 163 7.70 -11.12 24.47
N ALA A 164 8.73 -10.50 25.04
CA ALA A 164 10.12 -10.94 24.97
C ALA A 164 10.62 -11.30 23.55
N GLY A 165 10.38 -10.45 22.56
CA GLY A 165 10.81 -10.67 21.17
C GLY A 165 9.88 -11.55 20.34
N LEU A 166 8.73 -11.97 20.88
CA LEU A 166 7.76 -12.79 20.19
C LEU A 166 6.66 -11.96 19.51
N VAL A 167 6.22 -12.41 18.36
CA VAL A 167 5.12 -11.80 17.60
C VAL A 167 3.79 -11.98 18.32
N HIS A 168 3.00 -10.91 18.40
CA HIS A 168 1.66 -10.97 18.98
C HIS A 168 0.73 -11.86 18.13
N GLY A 169 -0.04 -12.75 18.78
CA GLY A 169 -0.96 -13.68 18.10
C GLY A 169 -1.98 -12.96 17.20
N GLY A 170 -2.44 -11.76 17.59
CA GLY A 170 -3.29 -10.92 16.77
C GLY A 170 -2.66 -10.52 15.44
N CYS A 171 -1.33 -10.32 15.38
CA CYS A 171 -0.62 -10.01 14.13
C CYS A 171 -0.60 -11.22 13.20
N ILE A 172 -0.45 -12.43 13.74
CA ILE A 172 -0.52 -13.68 12.99
C ILE A 172 -1.93 -13.87 12.41
N ALA A 173 -2.97 -13.63 13.21
CA ALA A 173 -4.35 -13.66 12.74
C ALA A 173 -4.62 -12.60 11.66
N THR A 174 -4.09 -11.40 11.83
CA THR A 174 -4.23 -10.30 10.87
C THR A 174 -3.60 -10.61 9.51
N ILE A 175 -2.37 -11.15 9.50
CA ILE A 175 -1.72 -11.46 8.22
C ILE A 175 -2.40 -12.65 7.51
N LEU A 176 -2.95 -13.62 8.26
CA LEU A 176 -3.78 -14.69 7.72
C LEU A 176 -5.09 -14.13 7.12
N ASP A 177 -5.81 -13.28 7.86
CA ASP A 177 -7.03 -12.61 7.37
C ASP A 177 -6.78 -11.82 6.09
N ASN A 178 -5.69 -11.05 6.07
CA ASN A 178 -5.29 -10.26 4.91
C ASN A 178 -4.95 -11.16 3.69
N SER A 179 -4.28 -12.30 3.92
CA SER A 179 -3.93 -13.26 2.87
C SER A 179 -5.16 -13.97 2.31
N PHE A 180 -6.12 -14.37 3.17
CA PHE A 180 -7.40 -14.93 2.74
C PHE A 180 -8.21 -13.93 1.93
N THR A 181 -8.26 -12.69 2.41
CA THR A 181 -8.96 -11.60 1.71
C THR A 181 -8.33 -11.31 0.35
N ALA A 182 -7.00 -11.26 0.26
CA ALA A 182 -6.28 -11.08 -0.99
C ALA A 182 -6.57 -12.22 -1.99
N CYS A 183 -6.62 -13.47 -1.51
CA CYS A 183 -6.97 -14.64 -2.33
C CYS A 183 -8.37 -14.48 -2.93
N VAL A 184 -9.37 -14.16 -2.11
CA VAL A 184 -10.76 -13.97 -2.55
C VAL A 184 -10.91 -12.80 -3.52
N ILE A 185 -10.31 -11.64 -3.21
CA ILE A 185 -10.37 -10.46 -4.07
C ILE A 185 -9.75 -10.76 -5.44
N SER A 186 -8.62 -11.46 -5.47
CA SER A 186 -7.93 -11.82 -6.71
C SER A 186 -8.68 -12.83 -7.58
N LEU A 187 -9.51 -13.69 -6.97
CA LEU A 187 -10.28 -14.73 -7.68
C LEU A 187 -11.66 -14.25 -8.13
N VAL A 188 -12.42 -13.65 -7.22
CA VAL A 188 -13.88 -13.45 -7.42
C VAL A 188 -14.35 -12.05 -7.06
N GLY A 189 -13.50 -11.20 -6.51
CA GLY A 189 -13.85 -9.85 -6.09
C GLY A 189 -14.10 -9.73 -4.58
N ARG A 190 -14.82 -8.70 -4.14
CA ARG A 190 -14.96 -8.36 -2.72
C ARG A 190 -15.74 -9.39 -1.93
N GLY A 191 -15.15 -9.89 -0.86
CA GLY A 191 -15.76 -10.74 0.15
C GLY A 191 -15.47 -10.24 1.56
N PHE A 192 -16.23 -10.73 2.53
CA PHE A 192 -16.06 -10.41 3.94
C PHE A 192 -15.78 -11.68 4.72
N VAL A 193 -14.77 -11.64 5.58
CA VAL A 193 -14.51 -12.69 6.55
C VAL A 193 -15.63 -12.70 7.59
N VAL A 194 -16.31 -13.83 7.69
CA VAL A 194 -17.39 -14.03 8.68
C VAL A 194 -17.01 -15.02 9.76
N ASN A 195 -15.99 -15.84 9.49
CA ASN A 195 -15.38 -16.71 10.49
C ASN A 195 -13.90 -16.88 10.16
N LEU A 196 -13.06 -16.75 11.17
CA LEU A 196 -11.63 -17.03 11.12
C LEU A 196 -11.29 -17.90 12.34
N ASN A 197 -10.77 -19.08 12.10
CA ASN A 197 -10.28 -19.97 13.15
C ASN A 197 -8.78 -20.14 12.99
N VAL A 198 -8.01 -19.81 14.03
CA VAL A 198 -6.54 -19.89 14.04
C VAL A 198 -6.08 -20.78 15.16
N ASN A 199 -5.30 -21.80 14.82
CA ASN A 199 -4.64 -22.68 15.79
C ASN A 199 -3.16 -22.31 15.84
N TYR A 200 -2.71 -21.74 16.95
CA TYR A 200 -1.30 -21.40 17.19
C TYR A 200 -0.54 -22.65 17.65
N LYS A 201 0.60 -22.94 17.02
CA LYS A 201 1.40 -24.15 17.28
C LYS A 201 2.77 -23.81 17.87
N SER A 202 3.48 -22.86 17.27
CA SER A 202 4.83 -22.47 17.67
C SER A 202 4.99 -20.96 17.60
N PRO A 203 5.76 -20.34 18.49
CA PRO A 203 5.99 -18.90 18.47
C PRO A 203 6.76 -18.48 17.22
N ILE A 204 6.58 -17.21 16.83
CA ILE A 204 7.35 -16.53 15.78
C ILE A 204 8.19 -15.45 16.47
N TRP A 205 9.48 -15.37 16.14
CA TRP A 205 10.35 -14.30 16.61
C TRP A 205 10.21 -13.04 15.74
N LEU A 206 10.28 -11.87 16.34
CA LEU A 206 10.35 -10.60 15.60
C LEU A 206 11.54 -10.60 14.64
N GLY A 207 11.34 -10.05 13.45
CA GLY A 207 12.36 -9.98 12.40
C GLY A 207 12.60 -11.28 11.64
N SER A 208 12.09 -12.44 12.11
CA SER A 208 12.18 -13.68 11.34
C SER A 208 11.18 -13.69 10.19
N MET A 209 11.60 -14.17 9.03
CA MET A 209 10.72 -14.33 7.87
C MET A 209 9.94 -15.64 7.98
N VAL A 210 8.62 -15.57 7.78
CA VAL A 210 7.72 -16.71 7.69
C VAL A 210 6.93 -16.68 6.39
N VAL A 211 6.49 -17.85 5.96
CA VAL A 211 5.65 -18.04 4.77
C VAL A 211 4.22 -18.31 5.23
N VAL A 212 3.31 -17.44 4.80
CA VAL A 212 1.86 -17.60 5.00
C VAL A 212 1.28 -18.12 3.69
N ASP A 213 0.85 -19.35 3.68
CA ASP A 213 0.33 -20.06 2.51
C ASP A 213 -1.18 -20.23 2.66
N THR A 214 -1.96 -19.65 1.78
CA THR A 214 -3.42 -19.66 1.85
C THR A 214 -4.02 -20.05 0.50
N ARG A 215 -5.12 -20.80 0.53
CA ARG A 215 -5.82 -21.24 -0.69
C ARG A 215 -7.31 -21.31 -0.49
N MET A 216 -8.04 -21.19 -1.58
CA MET A 216 -9.49 -21.44 -1.60
C MET A 216 -9.73 -22.93 -1.83
N ASP A 217 -10.30 -23.62 -0.83
CA ASP A 217 -10.59 -25.05 -0.90
C ASP A 217 -11.87 -25.31 -1.72
N LYS A 218 -12.93 -24.51 -1.47
CA LYS A 218 -14.21 -24.62 -2.18
C LYS A 218 -15.01 -23.35 -2.14
N MET A 219 -15.97 -23.25 -3.06
CA MET A 219 -16.96 -22.19 -3.11
C MET A 219 -18.37 -22.82 -3.23
N GLU A 220 -19.30 -22.42 -2.36
CA GLU A 220 -20.69 -22.87 -2.33
C GLU A 220 -21.61 -21.64 -2.39
N GLY A 221 -22.14 -21.34 -3.58
CA GLY A 221 -22.87 -20.11 -3.81
C GLY A 221 -22.02 -18.88 -3.50
N ARG A 222 -22.37 -18.14 -2.45
CA ARG A 222 -21.63 -16.96 -1.98
C ARG A 222 -20.60 -17.27 -0.89
N LYS A 223 -20.58 -18.50 -0.37
CA LYS A 223 -19.69 -18.93 0.71
C LYS A 223 -18.39 -19.46 0.13
N MET A 224 -17.28 -18.95 0.61
CA MET A 224 -15.94 -19.35 0.23
C MET A 224 -15.22 -19.89 1.47
N PHE A 225 -14.74 -21.12 1.35
CA PHE A 225 -14.01 -21.82 2.41
C PHE A 225 -12.54 -21.84 2.03
N LEU A 226 -11.71 -21.37 2.94
CA LEU A 226 -10.26 -21.27 2.73
C LEU A 226 -9.52 -21.94 3.87
N SER A 227 -8.35 -22.45 3.57
CA SER A 227 -7.38 -22.96 4.53
C SER A 227 -6.03 -22.27 4.35
N GLY A 228 -5.24 -22.20 5.43
CA GLY A 228 -3.93 -21.59 5.38
C GLY A 228 -3.02 -22.09 6.49
N GLN A 229 -1.72 -21.89 6.28
CA GLN A 229 -0.66 -22.26 7.21
C GLN A 229 0.37 -21.15 7.29
N VAL A 230 0.97 -20.97 8.44
CA VAL A 230 2.15 -20.14 8.67
C VAL A 230 3.31 -21.03 9.02
N ARG A 231 4.35 -21.01 8.20
CA ARG A 231 5.54 -21.87 8.37
C ARG A 231 6.83 -21.04 8.36
N SER A 232 7.87 -21.59 8.98
CA SER A 232 9.23 -21.10 8.81
C SER A 232 9.66 -21.17 7.33
N LYS A 233 10.67 -20.38 6.94
CA LYS A 233 11.22 -20.34 5.57
C LYS A 233 11.57 -21.74 5.03
N ASP A 234 12.18 -22.57 5.85
CA ASP A 234 12.57 -23.93 5.50
C ASP A 234 11.40 -24.93 5.48
N GLY A 235 10.19 -24.48 5.85
CA GLY A 235 8.98 -25.31 5.94
C GLY A 235 8.94 -26.31 7.09
N GLN A 236 9.98 -26.36 7.94
CA GLN A 236 10.11 -27.37 9.00
C GLN A 236 9.19 -27.09 10.19
N THR A 237 9.05 -25.80 10.56
CA THR A 237 8.23 -25.42 11.70
C THR A 237 6.86 -24.90 11.25
N LEU A 238 5.79 -25.52 11.74
CA LEU A 238 4.43 -25.00 11.63
C LEU A 238 4.17 -24.05 12.81
N HIS A 239 4.00 -22.77 12.52
CA HIS A 239 3.70 -21.74 13.52
C HIS A 239 2.21 -21.62 13.80
N ALA A 240 1.38 -21.70 12.75
CA ALA A 240 -0.07 -21.70 12.87
C ALA A 240 -0.71 -22.41 11.67
N ASP A 241 -1.91 -22.96 11.88
CA ASP A 241 -2.84 -23.33 10.83
C ASP A 241 -4.16 -22.56 11.01
N ALA A 242 -4.87 -22.31 9.92
CA ALA A 242 -6.11 -21.55 9.98
C ALA A 242 -7.12 -22.01 8.92
N THR A 243 -8.40 -21.80 9.24
CA THR A 243 -9.50 -21.90 8.29
C THR A 243 -10.32 -20.61 8.32
N ALA A 244 -10.86 -20.22 7.16
CA ALA A 244 -11.71 -19.06 7.05
C ALA A 244 -12.96 -19.35 6.23
N LEU A 245 -14.06 -18.71 6.62
CA LEU A 245 -15.26 -18.60 5.82
C LEU A 245 -15.42 -17.13 5.42
N LEU A 246 -15.46 -16.89 4.11
CA LEU A 246 -15.76 -15.56 3.56
C LEU A 246 -17.09 -15.62 2.79
N ILE A 247 -17.79 -14.50 2.76
CA ILE A 247 -19.03 -14.34 1.98
C ILE A 247 -18.82 -13.27 0.92
N LEU A 248 -19.06 -13.63 -0.35
CA LEU A 248 -18.98 -12.71 -1.48
C LEU A 248 -20.01 -11.58 -1.31
N ARG A 249 -19.55 -10.34 -1.50
CA ARG A 249 -20.44 -9.17 -1.49
C ARG A 249 -21.47 -9.27 -2.62
N ASP A 250 -22.72 -9.01 -2.29
CA ASP A 250 -23.78 -8.86 -3.28
C ASP A 250 -23.69 -7.44 -3.87
N SER A 251 -23.35 -7.34 -5.15
CA SER A 251 -23.22 -6.05 -5.84
C SER A 251 -24.55 -5.25 -5.90
N LYS A 252 -25.68 -5.91 -5.58
CA LYS A 252 -27.02 -5.30 -5.62
C LYS A 252 -27.50 -4.78 -4.27
N LYS A 253 -26.76 -5.03 -3.18
CA LYS A 253 -27.12 -4.55 -1.83
C LYS A 253 -26.11 -3.51 -1.36
N SER A 254 -26.58 -2.27 -1.18
CA SER A 254 -25.88 -1.28 -0.37
C SER A 254 -25.69 -1.82 1.07
N PHE A 255 -24.65 -1.41 1.74
CA PHE A 255 -24.55 -1.60 3.20
C PHE A 255 -25.73 -0.91 3.89
N PRO A 256 -26.26 -1.52 4.94
CA PRO A 256 -27.22 -0.84 5.82
C PRO A 256 -26.57 0.37 6.49
#